data_7f53e854629a26a9669e5f967fd5dcee
#
_entry.id   7f53e854629a26a9669e5f967fd5dcee
#
_cell.length_a   1.000
_cell.length_b   1.000
_cell.length_c   1.000
_cell.angle_alpha   90.00
_cell.angle_beta   90.00
_cell.angle_gamma   90.00
#
_symmetry.space_group_name_H-M   'P 1'
#
loop_
_entity.id
_entity.type
_entity.pdbx_description
1 polymer ?
#
loop_
_entity_poly.entity_id
_entity_poly.type
_entity_poly.pdbx_seq_one_letter_code
_entity_poly.pdbx_strand_id
1 'polypeptide(L)'
;MQILGLGHDIIEVSRIQESIATFGDRFFSKLFTDKEVAYCTKKPQPAMHFAGRFAAKEAIAKAIGTGFGKELSWLDLEILNNEEGKPIVHLSPSFKERFPKGHIELSISHTKQLASAVAIWCA
;
A
#
# COMPACT_ATOMS: atom_id res chain seq x y z
N MET A 1 10.45 -7.22 -20.92
CA MET A 1 9.53 -6.75 -19.86
C MET A 1 8.48 -5.86 -20.48
N GLN A 2 7.23 -6.08 -20.11
CA GLN A 2 6.11 -5.28 -20.57
C GLN A 2 5.45 -4.56 -19.41
N ILE A 3 5.20 -3.28 -19.55
CA ILE A 3 4.46 -2.51 -18.55
C ILE A 3 2.98 -2.67 -18.85
N LEU A 4 2.25 -3.22 -17.88
CA LEU A 4 0.81 -3.46 -17.99
C LEU A 4 -0.02 -2.32 -17.39
N GLY A 5 0.54 -1.60 -16.43
CA GLY A 5 -0.15 -0.49 -15.80
C GLY A 5 0.76 0.36 -14.94
N LEU A 6 0.32 1.59 -14.73
CA LEU A 6 1.04 2.59 -13.93
C LEU A 6 0.03 3.24 -13.00
N GLY A 7 0.40 3.41 -11.75
CA GLY A 7 -0.43 4.09 -10.77
C GLY A 7 0.37 5.06 -9.94
N HIS A 8 -0.26 6.15 -9.56
CA HIS A 8 0.33 7.16 -8.69
C HIS A 8 -0.74 7.66 -7.73
N ASP A 9 -0.35 7.87 -6.47
CA ASP A 9 -1.26 8.42 -5.49
C ASP A 9 -0.49 9.32 -4.54
N ILE A 10 -1.20 10.29 -3.97
CA ILE A 10 -0.67 11.22 -2.97
C ILE A 10 -1.75 11.45 -1.92
N ILE A 11 -1.35 11.48 -0.65
CA ILE A 11 -2.28 11.68 0.45
C ILE A 11 -1.64 12.57 1.54
N GLU A 12 -2.47 13.36 2.19
CA GLU A 12 -2.07 14.13 3.35
C GLU A 12 -1.99 13.22 4.57
N VAL A 13 -0.86 13.26 5.28
CA VAL A 13 -0.64 12.46 6.48
C VAL A 13 -1.69 12.76 7.55
N SER A 14 -2.13 14.03 7.66
CA SER A 14 -3.17 14.45 8.61
C SER A 14 -4.48 13.68 8.44
N ARG A 15 -4.84 13.32 7.22
CA ARG A 15 -6.05 12.53 6.94
C ARG A 15 -5.95 11.13 7.53
N ILE A 16 -4.76 10.53 7.44
CA ILE A 16 -4.52 9.21 8.03
C ILE A 16 -4.52 9.32 9.55
N GLN A 17 -3.93 10.36 10.13
CA GLN A 17 -3.98 10.61 11.57
C GLN A 17 -5.42 10.71 12.08
N GLU A 18 -6.26 11.44 11.36
CA GLU A 18 -7.69 11.58 11.69
C GLU A 18 -8.42 10.24 11.64
N SER A 19 -8.14 9.44 10.62
CA SER A 19 -8.76 8.12 10.47
C SER A 19 -8.34 7.18 11.59
N ILE A 20 -7.07 7.20 11.97
CA ILE A 20 -6.56 6.40 13.09
C ILE A 20 -7.24 6.84 14.39
N ALA A 21 -7.33 8.14 14.65
CA ALA A 21 -7.94 8.67 15.86
C ALA A 21 -9.44 8.34 15.94
N THR A 22 -10.14 8.37 14.80
CA THR A 22 -11.59 8.16 14.75
C THR A 22 -11.96 6.69 14.79
N PHE A 23 -11.26 5.83 14.05
CA PHE A 23 -11.66 4.44 13.84
C PHE A 23 -10.75 3.42 14.50
N GLY A 24 -9.51 3.77 14.84
CA GLY A 24 -8.57 2.89 15.54
C GLY A 24 -8.39 1.55 14.85
N ASP A 25 -8.62 0.46 15.60
CA ASP A 25 -8.42 -0.91 15.09
C ASP A 25 -9.28 -1.24 13.86
N ARG A 26 -10.44 -0.62 13.73
CA ARG A 26 -11.30 -0.81 12.55
C ARG A 26 -10.65 -0.30 11.28
N PHE A 27 -9.94 0.82 11.38
CA PHE A 27 -9.17 1.37 10.26
C PHE A 27 -8.05 0.41 9.89
N PHE A 28 -7.28 0.00 10.89
CA PHE A 28 -6.13 -0.89 10.66
C PHE A 28 -6.55 -2.24 10.07
N SER A 29 -7.51 -2.91 10.69
CA SER A 29 -7.90 -4.26 10.27
C SER A 29 -8.50 -4.34 8.89
N LYS A 30 -9.10 -3.26 8.42
CA LYS A 30 -9.72 -3.20 7.10
C LYS A 30 -8.69 -3.00 5.98
N LEU A 31 -7.64 -2.24 6.27
CA LEU A 31 -6.72 -1.75 5.24
C LEU A 31 -5.33 -2.36 5.28
N PHE A 32 -4.90 -2.84 6.45
CA PHE A 32 -3.52 -3.28 6.66
C PHE A 32 -3.46 -4.66 7.28
N THR A 33 -2.45 -5.43 6.89
CA THR A 33 -2.18 -6.72 7.54
C THR A 33 -1.57 -6.50 8.92
N ASP A 34 -1.59 -7.54 9.74
CA ASP A 34 -1.00 -7.47 11.08
C ASP A 34 0.49 -7.12 11.03
N LYS A 35 1.20 -7.62 10.02
CA LYS A 35 2.63 -7.31 9.85
C LYS A 35 2.84 -5.84 9.49
N GLU A 36 2.00 -5.28 8.66
CA GLU A 36 2.06 -3.85 8.31
C GLU A 36 1.79 -2.98 9.54
N VAL A 37 0.79 -3.33 10.32
CA VAL A 37 0.46 -2.61 11.56
C VAL A 37 1.63 -2.67 12.53
N ALA A 38 2.21 -3.86 12.73
CA ALA A 38 3.35 -4.04 13.63
C ALA A 38 4.56 -3.21 13.19
N TYR A 39 4.85 -3.19 11.88
CA TYR A 39 5.95 -2.40 11.34
C TYR A 39 5.75 -0.91 11.57
N CYS A 40 4.58 -0.39 11.22
CA CYS A 40 4.32 1.06 11.29
C CYS A 40 4.24 1.57 12.73
N THR A 41 3.63 0.80 13.64
CA THR A 41 3.46 1.25 15.03
C THR A 41 4.77 1.38 15.78
N LYS A 42 5.82 0.68 15.36
CA LYS A 42 7.16 0.78 15.97
C LYS A 42 7.93 2.03 15.57
N LYS A 43 7.47 2.74 14.55
CA LYS A 43 8.18 3.93 14.06
C LYS A 43 7.88 5.15 14.94
N PRO A 44 8.82 6.12 14.99
CA PRO A 44 8.61 7.34 15.79
C PRO A 44 7.37 8.13 15.37
N GLN A 45 7.02 8.11 14.08
CA GLN A 45 5.83 8.79 13.56
C GLN A 45 5.01 7.80 12.73
N PRO A 46 4.21 6.96 13.39
CA PRO A 46 3.48 5.89 12.70
C PRO A 46 2.60 6.35 11.55
N ALA A 47 1.92 7.49 11.70
CA ALA A 47 0.98 7.97 10.69
C ALA A 47 1.63 8.19 9.33
N MET A 48 2.89 8.62 9.28
CA MET A 48 3.63 8.78 8.03
C MET A 48 3.80 7.45 7.31
N HIS A 49 4.10 6.41 8.06
CA HIS A 49 4.33 5.07 7.50
C HIS A 49 3.03 4.42 7.06
N PHE A 50 1.95 4.60 7.81
CA PHE A 50 0.62 4.17 7.38
C PHE A 50 0.17 4.93 6.14
N ALA A 51 0.41 6.23 6.09
CA ALA A 51 0.07 7.03 4.93
C ALA A 51 0.82 6.57 3.68
N GLY A 52 2.09 6.24 3.81
CA GLY A 52 2.90 5.70 2.72
C GLY A 52 2.32 4.39 2.18
N ARG A 53 1.91 3.49 3.05
CA ARG A 53 1.30 2.22 2.65
C ARG A 53 -0.09 2.41 2.05
N PHE A 54 -0.86 3.32 2.60
CA PHE A 54 -2.16 3.68 2.04
C PHE A 54 -2.01 4.19 0.60
N ALA A 55 -1.13 5.16 0.39
CA ALA A 55 -0.84 5.70 -0.94
C ALA A 55 -0.34 4.60 -1.89
N ALA A 56 0.52 3.71 -1.40
CA ALA A 56 1.06 2.61 -2.18
C ALA A 56 -0.04 1.65 -2.64
N LYS A 57 -0.96 1.29 -1.76
CA LYS A 57 -2.07 0.38 -2.11
C LYS A 57 -3.01 1.04 -3.12
N GLU A 58 -3.29 2.33 -2.95
CA GLU A 58 -4.08 3.08 -3.93
C GLU A 58 -3.39 3.16 -5.29
N ALA A 59 -2.07 3.41 -5.29
CA ALA A 59 -1.29 3.46 -6.53
C ALA A 59 -1.32 2.11 -7.25
N ILE A 60 -1.19 1.01 -6.49
CA ILE A 60 -1.28 -0.35 -7.04
C ILE A 60 -2.66 -0.61 -7.65
N ALA A 61 -3.72 -0.22 -6.95
CA ALA A 61 -5.09 -0.37 -7.46
C ALA A 61 -5.29 0.37 -8.78
N LYS A 62 -4.70 1.56 -8.90
CA LYS A 62 -4.72 2.33 -10.16
C LYS A 62 -3.92 1.64 -11.27
N ALA A 63 -2.76 1.06 -10.92
CA ALA A 63 -1.93 0.34 -11.90
C ALA A 63 -2.65 -0.90 -12.44
N ILE A 64 -3.33 -1.65 -11.56
CA ILE A 64 -4.13 -2.81 -11.96
C ILE A 64 -5.35 -2.37 -12.76
N GLY A 65 -5.92 -1.22 -12.42
CA GLY A 65 -7.01 -0.62 -13.18
C GLY A 65 -8.41 -0.98 -12.68
N THR A 66 -8.52 -1.85 -11.68
CA THR A 66 -9.83 -2.29 -11.16
C THR A 66 -10.33 -1.44 -10.00
N GLY A 67 -9.41 -0.73 -9.31
CA GLY A 67 -9.71 -0.15 -8.02
C GLY A 67 -9.95 -1.23 -6.98
N PHE A 68 -10.30 -0.84 -5.76
CA PHE A 68 -10.66 -1.79 -4.72
C PHE A 68 -12.13 -2.18 -4.83
N GLY A 69 -12.41 -3.48 -4.66
CA GLY A 69 -13.75 -4.04 -4.78
C GLY A 69 -13.68 -5.55 -4.96
N LYS A 70 -14.48 -6.08 -5.89
CA LYS A 70 -14.56 -7.52 -6.15
C LYS A 70 -13.22 -8.13 -6.58
N GLU A 71 -12.47 -7.43 -7.42
CA GLU A 71 -11.25 -7.96 -8.03
C GLU A 71 -10.01 -7.77 -7.16
N LEU A 72 -10.03 -6.79 -6.27
CA LEU A 72 -8.89 -6.42 -5.46
C LEU A 72 -9.34 -5.97 -4.07
N SER A 73 -8.85 -6.64 -3.05
CA SER A 73 -9.05 -6.26 -1.65
C SER A 73 -7.79 -5.59 -1.11
N TRP A 74 -7.95 -4.69 -0.14
CA TRP A 74 -6.82 -4.05 0.54
C TRP A 74 -5.84 -5.08 1.12
N LEU A 75 -6.36 -6.17 1.67
CA LEU A 75 -5.54 -7.21 2.31
C LEU A 75 -4.92 -8.20 1.31
N ASP A 76 -5.22 -8.07 0.02
CA ASP A 76 -4.50 -8.79 -1.03
C ASP A 76 -3.06 -8.29 -1.17
N LEU A 77 -2.80 -7.08 -0.68
CA LEU A 77 -1.52 -6.40 -0.80
C LEU A 77 -0.90 -6.23 0.58
N GLU A 78 0.34 -6.69 0.76
CA GLU A 78 1.09 -6.47 1.98
C GLU A 78 2.43 -5.86 1.61
N ILE A 79 2.71 -4.68 2.15
CA ILE A 79 3.91 -3.93 1.82
C ILE A 79 4.82 -3.91 3.03
N LEU A 80 5.96 -4.58 2.89
CA LEU A 80 6.97 -4.68 3.94
C LEU A 80 8.30 -4.21 3.36
N ASN A 81 9.11 -3.58 4.20
CA ASN A 81 10.44 -3.16 3.78
C ASN A 81 11.44 -4.28 3.98
N ASN A 82 12.35 -4.45 3.02
CA ASN A 82 13.45 -5.39 3.17
C ASN A 82 14.54 -4.79 4.07
N GLU A 83 15.64 -5.51 4.27
CA GLU A 83 16.73 -5.07 5.14
C GLU A 83 17.33 -3.72 4.72
N GLU A 84 17.30 -3.44 3.41
CA GLU A 84 17.85 -2.21 2.85
C GLU A 84 16.84 -1.05 2.87
N GLY A 85 15.64 -1.29 3.35
CA GLY A 85 14.58 -0.29 3.41
C GLY A 85 13.73 -0.18 2.16
N LYS A 86 13.94 -1.04 1.17
CA LYS A 86 13.13 -1.03 -0.05
C LYS A 86 11.76 -1.65 0.21
N PRO A 87 10.66 -0.99 -0.19
CA PRO A 87 9.33 -1.59 -0.06
C PRO A 87 9.15 -2.75 -1.05
N ILE A 88 8.70 -3.88 -0.52
CA ILE A 88 8.41 -5.09 -1.30
C ILE A 88 6.93 -5.39 -1.17
N VAL A 89 6.28 -5.63 -2.29
CA VAL A 89 4.85 -5.95 -2.33
C VAL A 89 4.70 -7.47 -2.31
N HIS A 90 4.02 -7.98 -1.28
CA HIS A 90 3.64 -9.37 -1.16
C HIS A 90 2.18 -9.50 -1.56
N LEU A 91 1.90 -10.38 -2.51
CA LEU A 91 0.57 -10.55 -3.08
C LEU A 91 -0.09 -11.79 -2.49
N SER A 92 -1.39 -11.71 -2.19
CA SER A 92 -2.13 -12.86 -1.66
C SER A 92 -2.25 -13.96 -2.73
N PRO A 93 -2.47 -15.22 -2.30
CA PRO A 93 -2.76 -16.29 -3.25
C PRO A 93 -3.98 -15.98 -4.13
N SER A 94 -5.00 -15.37 -3.56
CA SER A 94 -6.21 -14.96 -4.26
C SER A 94 -5.92 -13.98 -5.39
N PHE A 95 -5.07 -12.97 -5.10
CA PHE A 95 -4.64 -12.01 -6.12
C PHE A 95 -3.88 -12.72 -7.25
N LYS A 96 -2.96 -13.62 -6.90
CA LYS A 96 -2.14 -14.35 -7.89
C LYS A 96 -2.99 -15.24 -8.80
N GLU A 97 -4.11 -15.77 -8.29
CA GLU A 97 -5.04 -16.52 -9.12
C GLU A 97 -5.73 -15.64 -10.16
N ARG A 98 -6.16 -14.45 -9.76
CA ARG A 98 -6.83 -13.52 -10.66
C ARG A 98 -5.87 -12.85 -11.65
N PHE A 99 -4.64 -12.62 -11.21
CA PHE A 99 -3.62 -11.93 -12.00
C PHE A 99 -2.32 -12.78 -11.98
N PRO A 100 -2.30 -13.90 -12.70
CA PRO A 100 -1.18 -14.86 -12.60
C PRO A 100 0.12 -14.38 -13.22
N LYS A 101 0.07 -13.37 -14.07
CA LYS A 101 1.27 -12.85 -14.74
C LYS A 101 1.68 -11.53 -14.11
N GLY A 102 3.01 -11.36 -14.01
CA GLY A 102 3.58 -10.09 -13.65
C GLY A 102 3.89 -9.92 -12.18
N HIS A 103 4.45 -8.78 -11.90
CA HIS A 103 4.83 -8.35 -10.55
C HIS A 103 4.65 -6.84 -10.44
N ILE A 104 4.75 -6.34 -9.22
CA ILE A 104 4.57 -4.93 -8.95
C ILE A 104 5.87 -4.35 -8.42
N GLU A 105 6.35 -3.30 -9.07
CA GLU A 105 7.43 -2.46 -8.57
C GLU A 105 6.82 -1.23 -7.92
N LEU A 106 7.41 -0.80 -6.80
CA LEU A 106 6.82 0.24 -5.96
C LEU A 106 7.89 1.19 -5.44
N SER A 107 7.57 2.48 -5.46
CA SER A 107 8.37 3.51 -4.80
C SER A 107 7.47 4.35 -3.92
N ILE A 108 7.91 4.64 -2.71
CA ILE A 108 7.17 5.44 -1.73
C ILE A 108 8.05 6.60 -1.29
N SER A 109 7.48 7.79 -1.25
CA SER A 109 8.13 8.98 -0.70
C SER A 109 7.20 9.65 0.30
N HIS A 110 7.75 10.17 1.38
CA HIS A 110 6.93 10.90 2.34
C HIS A 110 7.72 12.02 3.01
N THR A 111 6.97 13.03 3.41
CA THR A 111 7.40 14.11 4.29
C THR A 111 6.54 14.02 5.55
N LYS A 112 6.67 14.99 6.46
CA LYS A 112 5.78 15.06 7.61
C LYS A 112 4.32 15.27 7.21
N GLN A 113 4.07 15.89 6.08
CA GLN A 113 2.74 16.32 5.66
C GLN A 113 2.12 15.47 4.56
N LEU A 114 2.94 14.87 3.69
CA LEU A 114 2.45 14.17 2.50
C LEU A 114 3.13 12.81 2.36
N ALA A 115 2.36 11.85 1.84
CA ALA A 115 2.90 10.58 1.38
C ALA A 115 2.50 10.39 -0.08
N SER A 116 3.41 9.84 -0.87
CA SER A 116 3.22 9.62 -2.30
C SER A 116 3.77 8.26 -2.67
N ALA A 117 3.14 7.62 -3.64
CA ALA A 117 3.61 6.33 -4.14
C ALA A 117 3.41 6.22 -5.64
N VAL A 118 4.34 5.53 -6.29
CA VAL A 118 4.24 5.15 -7.70
C VAL A 118 4.33 3.64 -7.78
N ALA A 119 3.42 3.03 -8.51
CA ALA A 119 3.40 1.59 -8.73
C ALA A 119 3.44 1.30 -10.22
N ILE A 120 4.24 0.30 -10.59
CA ILE A 120 4.32 -0.20 -11.96
C ILE A 120 3.97 -1.69 -11.93
N TRP A 121 2.98 -2.07 -12.75
CA TRP A 121 2.60 -3.47 -12.93
C TRP A 121 3.25 -3.95 -14.22
N CYS A 122 4.09 -4.99 -14.10
CA CYS A 122 4.95 -5.49 -15.17
C CYS A 122 4.71 -6.97 -15.42
N ALA A 123 4.92 -7.38 -16.64
CA ALA A 123 4.96 -8.81 -16.98
C ALA A 123 6.19 -9.13 -17.83
#